data_25634c547746d5500e9be4a2de4b7974
#
_entry.id   25634c547746d5500e9be4a2de4b7974
#
_cell.length_a   1.000
_cell.length_b   1.000
_cell.length_c   1.000
_cell.angle_alpha   90.00
_cell.angle_beta   90.00
_cell.angle_gamma   90.00
#
_symmetry.space_group_name_H-M   'P 1'
#
loop_
_entity.id
_entity.type
_entity.pdbx_description
1 polymer ?
#
loop_
_entity_poly.entity_id
_entity_poly.type
_entity_poly.pdbx_seq_one_letter_code
_entity_poly.pdbx_strand_id
1 'polypeptide(L)'
;MDALSKIFEDIHLNQSEYLYLKPHGEWAFRYTEQSTMMAYAVLQGQLTICLDAKQIIVAEVGDLILLPSGPSHECRSSTTDQLLEVFDISDLFAQNQHKEVTFGSNVTQQKTVILALHAHMDPIMARPLVQALPAFIHLQHKDLSTVPEWLQIGLQFLALEVQRIRPGRDKILDHLVSILLIECVRDYIDALQDSNNWLSALSHPELSNALAKIHAEPAQPWTVESLAEQCCMSRSKFATLFSQILGTSPLAYLQQHRLRLAAQYMRNGQGTIQQIAHRVGYNSETAFSQSFKRQYQMSPSQYRNNLNPTENTHP
;
A
#
# COMPACT_ATOMS: atom_id res chain seq x y z
N MET A 1 -2.01 10.78 17.68
CA MET A 1 -1.64 10.20 16.38
C MET A 1 -2.85 10.35 15.47
N ASP A 2 -2.68 10.81 14.25
CA ASP A 2 -3.75 10.94 13.27
C ASP A 2 -4.15 9.58 12.68
N ALA A 3 -5.30 9.55 12.00
CA ALA A 3 -5.86 8.30 11.46
C ALA A 3 -4.97 7.68 10.36
N LEU A 4 -4.38 8.49 9.49
CA LEU A 4 -3.54 8.01 8.40
C LEU A 4 -2.26 7.34 8.93
N SER A 5 -1.59 7.98 9.90
CA SER A 5 -0.42 7.41 10.58
C SER A 5 -0.74 6.04 11.19
N LYS A 6 -1.92 5.92 11.83
CA LYS A 6 -2.32 4.65 12.44
C LYS A 6 -2.65 3.58 11.40
N ILE A 7 -3.26 3.96 10.28
CA ILE A 7 -3.52 3.04 9.16
C ILE A 7 -2.20 2.49 8.60
N PHE A 8 -1.19 3.34 8.41
CA PHE A 8 0.12 2.88 7.94
C PHE A 8 0.84 1.97 8.94
N GLU A 9 0.71 2.21 10.26
CA GLU A 9 1.19 1.27 11.27
C GLU A 9 0.48 -0.10 11.17
N ASP A 10 -0.86 -0.10 11.03
CA ASP A 10 -1.67 -1.32 10.96
C ASP A 10 -1.36 -2.12 9.68
N ILE A 11 -1.07 -1.45 8.58
CA ILE A 11 -0.70 -2.05 7.30
C ILE A 11 0.68 -2.72 7.36
N HIS A 12 1.50 -2.37 8.36
CA HIS A 12 2.88 -2.84 8.48
C HIS A 12 3.65 -2.66 7.16
N LEU A 13 3.73 -1.41 6.69
CA LEU A 13 4.56 -1.05 5.55
C LEU A 13 6.05 -1.27 5.93
N ASN A 14 6.43 -2.54 6.02
CA ASN A 14 7.76 -3.01 6.41
C ASN A 14 8.31 -3.85 5.27
N GLN A 15 9.64 -3.92 5.17
CA GLN A 15 10.32 -4.69 4.15
C GLN A 15 10.10 -4.12 2.74
N SER A 16 10.53 -2.88 2.55
CA SER A 16 10.67 -2.34 1.22
C SER A 16 11.89 -2.93 0.54
N GLU A 17 11.72 -3.42 -0.66
CA GLU A 17 12.78 -3.93 -1.51
C GLU A 17 12.96 -2.99 -2.70
N TYR A 18 14.12 -3.01 -3.32
CA TYR A 18 14.38 -2.19 -4.49
C TYR A 18 15.27 -2.91 -5.49
N LEU A 19 15.09 -2.56 -6.76
CA LEU A 19 15.98 -2.94 -7.85
C LEU A 19 16.40 -1.67 -8.59
N TYR A 20 17.70 -1.60 -8.87
CA TYR A 20 18.27 -0.55 -9.69
C TYR A 20 18.44 -1.09 -11.11
N LEU A 21 17.45 -0.85 -11.95
CA LEU A 21 17.40 -1.38 -13.31
C LEU A 21 18.19 -0.46 -14.25
N LYS A 22 19.13 -1.03 -14.98
CA LYS A 22 19.96 -0.35 -15.97
C LYS A 22 19.84 -1.03 -17.34
N PRO A 23 18.66 -0.98 -17.95
CA PRO A 23 18.52 -1.53 -19.29
C PRO A 23 19.23 -0.69 -20.35
N HIS A 24 19.66 -1.36 -21.42
CA HIS A 24 20.38 -0.76 -22.54
C HIS A 24 19.62 -0.98 -23.86
N GLY A 25 19.62 0.02 -24.73
CA GLY A 25 19.00 -0.05 -26.03
C GLY A 25 17.48 -0.20 -25.96
N GLU A 26 16.95 -1.14 -26.74
CA GLU A 26 15.53 -1.52 -26.66
C GLU A 26 15.38 -2.65 -25.65
N TRP A 27 14.39 -2.52 -24.79
CA TRP A 27 14.18 -3.44 -23.68
C TRP A 27 12.71 -3.49 -23.29
N ALA A 28 12.32 -4.65 -22.76
CA ALA A 28 11.06 -4.84 -22.04
C ALA A 28 11.31 -5.69 -20.79
N PHE A 29 10.56 -5.40 -19.73
CA PHE A 29 10.47 -6.27 -18.58
C PHE A 29 9.03 -6.36 -18.08
N ARG A 30 8.72 -7.41 -17.33
CA ARG A 30 7.41 -7.60 -16.72
C ARG A 30 7.54 -7.83 -15.23
N TYR A 31 6.47 -7.51 -14.53
CA TYR A 31 6.25 -7.83 -13.14
C TYR A 31 4.94 -8.58 -13.00
N THR A 32 4.95 -9.76 -12.38
CA THR A 32 3.81 -10.68 -12.33
C THR A 32 3.29 -10.98 -10.94
N GLU A 33 4.04 -10.66 -9.88
CA GLU A 33 3.54 -10.79 -8.52
C GLU A 33 2.36 -9.87 -8.27
N GLN A 34 1.47 -10.30 -7.38
CA GLN A 34 0.27 -9.54 -7.01
C GLN A 34 0.25 -9.30 -5.50
N SER A 35 -0.54 -8.30 -5.10
CA SER A 35 -0.79 -7.96 -3.68
C SER A 35 0.34 -7.21 -2.97
N THR A 36 1.21 -6.57 -3.72
CA THR A 36 2.28 -5.71 -3.19
C THR A 36 2.20 -4.34 -3.85
N MET A 37 2.64 -3.31 -3.16
CA MET A 37 2.72 -1.97 -3.74
C MET A 37 4.00 -1.86 -4.56
N MET A 38 3.89 -1.41 -5.81
CA MET A 38 5.02 -1.15 -6.68
C MET A 38 5.17 0.34 -6.97
N ALA A 39 6.40 0.82 -7.06
CA ALA A 39 6.65 2.16 -7.59
C ALA A 39 7.89 2.17 -8.48
N TYR A 40 7.90 3.08 -9.45
CA TYR A 40 9.00 3.29 -10.37
C TYR A 40 9.41 4.75 -10.37
N ALA A 41 10.67 5.02 -10.07
CA ALA A 41 11.26 6.34 -10.24
C ALA A 41 12.21 6.32 -11.45
N VAL A 42 12.00 7.22 -12.41
CA VAL A 42 12.86 7.35 -13.60
C VAL A 42 14.01 8.29 -13.30
N LEU A 43 15.22 7.74 -13.19
CA LEU A 43 16.42 8.51 -12.88
C LEU A 43 17.15 8.96 -14.15
N GLN A 44 17.02 8.22 -15.25
CA GLN A 44 17.57 8.56 -16.57
C GLN A 44 16.76 7.86 -17.66
N GLY A 45 16.57 8.51 -18.81
CA GLY A 45 15.86 7.97 -19.96
C GLY A 45 14.34 8.10 -19.82
N GLN A 46 13.61 7.09 -20.28
CA GLN A 46 12.15 7.06 -20.31
C GLN A 46 11.65 5.66 -19.96
N LEU A 47 10.48 5.56 -19.38
CA LEU A 47 9.79 4.32 -19.01
C LEU A 47 8.36 4.36 -19.54
N THR A 48 7.97 3.36 -20.31
CA THR A 48 6.57 3.13 -20.71
C THR A 48 6.02 1.94 -19.93
N ILE A 49 4.95 2.14 -19.17
CA ILE A 49 4.27 1.10 -18.39
C ILE A 49 2.96 0.74 -19.08
N CYS A 50 2.74 -0.52 -19.36
CA CYS A 50 1.53 -1.09 -19.95
C CYS A 50 0.80 -1.92 -18.88
N LEU A 51 -0.27 -1.38 -18.29
CA LEU A 51 -1.09 -2.08 -17.29
C LEU A 51 -2.05 -3.06 -17.97
N ASP A 52 -2.63 -2.64 -19.09
CA ASP A 52 -3.46 -3.43 -19.99
C ASP A 52 -3.38 -2.84 -21.41
N ALA A 53 -4.17 -3.39 -22.36
CA ALA A 53 -4.17 -2.92 -23.75
C ALA A 53 -4.61 -1.45 -23.93
N LYS A 54 -5.17 -0.81 -22.91
CA LYS A 54 -5.73 0.55 -22.99
C LYS A 54 -5.02 1.55 -22.09
N GLN A 55 -4.36 1.08 -21.02
CA GLN A 55 -3.70 1.94 -20.03
C GLN A 55 -2.18 1.91 -20.24
N ILE A 56 -1.69 2.90 -20.96
CA ILE A 56 -0.25 3.12 -21.19
C ILE A 56 0.15 4.41 -20.47
N ILE A 57 1.17 4.32 -19.64
CA ILE A 57 1.75 5.42 -18.88
C ILE A 57 3.15 5.65 -19.41
N VAL A 58 3.46 6.87 -19.80
CA VAL A 58 4.81 7.27 -20.19
C VAL A 58 5.38 8.15 -19.10
N ALA A 59 6.51 7.74 -18.55
CA ALA A 59 7.22 8.44 -17.48
C ALA A 59 8.59 8.91 -17.95
N GLU A 60 8.95 10.12 -17.57
CA GLU A 60 10.20 10.78 -17.91
C GLU A 60 11.10 10.93 -16.68
N VAL A 61 12.31 11.44 -16.88
CA VAL A 61 13.28 11.67 -15.79
C VAL A 61 12.67 12.56 -14.71
N GLY A 62 12.73 12.10 -13.45
CA GLY A 62 12.17 12.77 -12.29
C GLY A 62 10.72 12.38 -11.97
N ASP A 63 10.06 11.61 -12.83
CA ASP A 63 8.72 11.11 -12.56
C ASP A 63 8.76 9.93 -11.57
N LEU A 64 7.72 9.85 -10.75
CA LEU A 64 7.43 8.71 -9.88
C LEU A 64 6.05 8.17 -10.21
N ILE A 65 5.99 6.87 -10.50
CA ILE A 65 4.73 6.14 -10.73
C ILE A 65 4.53 5.18 -9.58
N LEU A 66 3.37 5.27 -8.91
CA LEU A 66 2.95 4.34 -7.88
C LEU A 66 1.81 3.47 -8.39
N LEU A 67 1.93 2.17 -8.20
CA LEU A 67 0.93 1.14 -8.49
C LEU A 67 0.46 0.53 -7.16
N PRO A 68 -0.59 1.05 -6.53
CA PRO A 68 -0.96 0.69 -5.14
C PRO A 68 -1.32 -0.79 -4.95
N SER A 69 -1.95 -1.40 -5.96
CA SER A 69 -2.35 -2.81 -5.92
C SER A 69 -1.31 -3.77 -6.50
N GLY A 70 -0.19 -3.24 -7.05
CA GLY A 70 0.84 -4.02 -7.74
C GLY A 70 0.27 -4.94 -8.82
N PRO A 71 -0.51 -4.43 -9.80
CA PRO A 71 -1.06 -5.27 -10.84
C PRO A 71 0.08 -5.86 -11.69
N SER A 72 -0.16 -7.03 -12.28
CA SER A 72 0.75 -7.55 -13.31
C SER A 72 0.82 -6.55 -14.47
N HIS A 73 2.03 -6.19 -14.90
CA HIS A 73 2.23 -5.18 -15.94
C HIS A 73 3.54 -5.41 -16.68
N GLU A 74 3.65 -4.77 -17.84
CA GLU A 74 4.85 -4.78 -18.65
C GLU A 74 5.40 -3.36 -18.78
N CYS A 75 6.71 -3.24 -18.70
CA CYS A 75 7.46 -2.01 -18.88
C CYS A 75 8.39 -2.13 -20.08
N ARG A 76 8.50 -1.06 -20.88
CA ARG A 76 9.31 -1.05 -22.10
C ARG A 76 9.95 0.31 -22.36
N SER A 77 10.98 0.30 -23.23
CA SER A 77 11.74 1.51 -23.61
C SER A 77 10.96 2.47 -24.51
N SER A 78 9.93 1.98 -25.23
CA SER A 78 9.15 2.77 -26.17
C SER A 78 7.69 2.33 -26.24
N THR A 79 6.85 3.15 -26.89
CA THR A 79 5.42 2.83 -27.11
C THR A 79 5.18 1.91 -28.33
N THR A 80 6.21 1.61 -29.10
CA THR A 80 6.10 0.77 -30.31
C THR A 80 5.94 -0.70 -29.96
N ASP A 81 5.02 -1.40 -30.66
CA ASP A 81 4.77 -2.84 -30.51
C ASP A 81 5.84 -3.69 -31.21
N GLN A 82 7.09 -3.51 -30.86
CA GLN A 82 8.14 -4.42 -31.28
C GLN A 82 8.12 -5.67 -30.39
N LEU A 83 8.32 -6.85 -31.01
CA LEU A 83 8.51 -8.10 -30.29
C LEU A 83 9.89 -8.05 -29.61
N LEU A 84 9.93 -7.59 -28.36
CA LEU A 84 11.11 -7.60 -27.53
C LEU A 84 11.11 -8.86 -26.65
N GLU A 85 12.30 -9.35 -26.32
CA GLU A 85 12.45 -10.33 -25.25
C GLU A 85 12.08 -9.68 -23.92
N VAL A 86 11.08 -10.23 -23.23
CA VAL A 86 10.56 -9.68 -21.98
C VAL A 86 11.27 -10.32 -20.80
N PHE A 87 12.02 -9.53 -20.06
CA PHE A 87 12.74 -9.95 -18.88
C PHE A 87 11.82 -9.92 -17.64
N ASP A 88 11.74 -11.01 -16.87
CA ASP A 88 10.90 -11.06 -15.66
C ASP A 88 11.70 -10.59 -14.44
N ILE A 89 11.21 -9.55 -13.76
CA ILE A 89 11.88 -8.98 -12.59
C ILE A 89 11.28 -9.43 -11.26
N SER A 90 10.18 -10.21 -11.28
CA SER A 90 9.44 -10.57 -10.07
C SER A 90 10.32 -11.30 -9.05
N ASP A 91 11.01 -12.35 -9.49
CA ASP A 91 11.87 -13.15 -8.60
C ASP A 91 13.11 -12.42 -8.10
N LEU A 92 13.49 -11.32 -8.74
CA LEU A 92 14.73 -10.61 -8.39
C LEU A 92 14.63 -9.83 -7.08
N PHE A 93 13.43 -9.43 -6.69
CA PHE A 93 13.21 -8.76 -5.41
C PHE A 93 13.54 -9.68 -4.24
N ALA A 94 13.17 -10.96 -4.32
CA ALA A 94 13.44 -11.96 -3.29
C ALA A 94 14.92 -12.40 -3.22
N GLN A 95 15.66 -12.26 -4.31
CA GLN A 95 17.05 -12.66 -4.40
C GLN A 95 17.99 -11.59 -3.86
N ASN A 96 18.05 -11.38 -2.61
CA ASN A 96 18.79 -10.38 -1.82
C ASN A 96 20.27 -10.02 -2.22
N GLN A 97 20.79 -10.40 -3.38
CA GLN A 97 22.22 -10.38 -3.60
C GLN A 97 22.80 -9.25 -4.46
N HIS A 98 22.15 -8.74 -5.45
CA HIS A 98 22.64 -7.56 -6.17
C HIS A 98 21.48 -6.76 -6.72
N LYS A 99 21.23 -5.64 -6.08
CA LYS A 99 20.12 -4.76 -6.41
C LYS A 99 20.31 -3.97 -7.72
N GLU A 100 21.41 -4.19 -8.43
CA GLU A 100 21.65 -3.62 -9.77
C GLU A 100 21.48 -4.70 -10.83
N VAL A 101 20.58 -4.47 -11.77
CA VAL A 101 20.22 -5.40 -12.84
C VAL A 101 20.42 -4.73 -14.20
N THR A 102 21.22 -5.36 -15.06
CA THR A 102 21.49 -4.89 -16.41
C THR A 102 20.93 -5.89 -17.42
N PHE A 103 20.16 -5.40 -18.41
CA PHE A 103 19.56 -6.21 -19.47
C PHE A 103 19.27 -5.35 -20.72
N GLY A 104 18.73 -5.98 -21.80
CA GLY A 104 18.36 -5.31 -23.04
C GLY A 104 19.36 -5.52 -24.16
N SER A 105 19.20 -4.81 -25.28
CA SER A 105 20.02 -4.98 -26.48
C SER A 105 21.25 -4.07 -26.46
N ASN A 106 22.39 -4.60 -26.92
CA ASN A 106 23.67 -3.84 -26.97
C ASN A 106 23.78 -2.84 -28.12
N VAL A 107 22.71 -2.55 -28.85
CA VAL A 107 22.78 -1.86 -30.15
C VAL A 107 22.79 -0.34 -30.05
N THR A 108 22.34 0.24 -28.94
CA THR A 108 22.28 1.71 -28.79
C THR A 108 22.90 2.19 -27.48
N GLN A 109 23.49 3.40 -27.53
CA GLN A 109 24.10 4.06 -26.35
C GLN A 109 23.04 4.67 -25.40
N GLN A 110 21.76 4.50 -25.67
CA GLN A 110 20.71 5.05 -24.84
C GLN A 110 20.66 4.31 -23.50
N LYS A 111 21.02 5.02 -22.45
CA LYS A 111 21.01 4.49 -21.08
C LYS A 111 19.71 4.88 -20.42
N THR A 112 19.01 3.90 -19.89
CA THR A 112 17.88 4.11 -19.01
C THR A 112 18.26 3.66 -17.60
N VAL A 113 17.81 4.38 -16.61
CA VAL A 113 18.03 4.04 -15.19
C VAL A 113 16.70 4.21 -14.47
N ILE A 114 16.21 3.13 -13.92
CA ILE A 114 14.95 3.07 -13.20
C ILE A 114 15.20 2.50 -11.82
N LEU A 115 14.68 3.14 -10.80
CA LEU A 115 14.58 2.57 -9.48
C LEU A 115 13.19 1.95 -9.34
N ALA A 116 13.12 0.63 -9.30
CA ALA A 116 11.90 -0.12 -9.01
C ALA A 116 11.83 -0.38 -7.50
N LEU A 117 10.73 -0.01 -6.88
CA LEU A 117 10.46 -0.11 -5.45
C LEU A 117 9.31 -1.06 -5.24
N HIS A 118 9.49 -1.98 -4.30
CA HIS A 118 8.54 -3.00 -3.95
C HIS A 118 8.28 -2.94 -2.44
N ALA A 119 7.04 -2.80 -2.03
CA ALA A 119 6.68 -2.71 -0.62
C ALA A 119 5.65 -3.78 -0.25
N HIS A 120 6.02 -4.61 0.72
CA HIS A 120 5.09 -5.58 1.29
C HIS A 120 4.16 -4.89 2.28
N MET A 121 2.88 -5.24 2.18
CA MET A 121 1.84 -4.76 3.07
C MET A 121 1.04 -5.94 3.62
N ASP A 122 0.49 -5.78 4.81
CA ASP A 122 -0.52 -6.72 5.27
C ASP A 122 -1.74 -6.69 4.34
N PRO A 123 -2.03 -7.75 3.56
CA PRO A 123 -3.04 -7.71 2.51
C PRO A 123 -4.46 -7.53 3.05
N ILE A 124 -4.71 -7.83 4.33
CA ILE A 124 -6.02 -7.65 4.97
C ILE A 124 -6.18 -6.21 5.44
N MET A 125 -5.14 -5.68 6.09
CA MET A 125 -5.16 -4.32 6.62
C MET A 125 -5.02 -3.28 5.51
N ALA A 126 -4.20 -3.55 4.48
CA ALA A 126 -4.01 -2.66 3.34
C ALA A 126 -5.22 -2.59 2.39
N ARG A 127 -6.06 -3.63 2.37
CA ARG A 127 -7.16 -3.74 1.41
C ARG A 127 -8.04 -2.49 1.30
N PRO A 128 -8.51 -1.85 2.40
CA PRO A 128 -9.32 -0.64 2.28
C PRO A 128 -8.57 0.53 1.64
N LEU A 129 -7.29 0.70 1.98
CA LEU A 129 -6.44 1.74 1.41
C LEU A 129 -6.24 1.50 -0.10
N VAL A 130 -5.81 0.30 -0.47
CA VAL A 130 -5.55 -0.07 -1.86
C VAL A 130 -6.81 0.05 -2.74
N GLN A 131 -7.99 -0.34 -2.22
CA GLN A 131 -9.26 -0.22 -2.95
C GLN A 131 -9.73 1.23 -3.14
N ALA A 132 -9.30 2.14 -2.29
CA ALA A 132 -9.64 3.55 -2.37
C ALA A 132 -8.68 4.38 -3.22
N LEU A 133 -7.46 3.87 -3.44
CA LEU A 133 -6.49 4.48 -4.33
C LEU A 133 -6.81 4.15 -5.80
N PRO A 134 -6.40 4.99 -6.75
CA PRO A 134 -6.56 4.71 -8.18
C PRO A 134 -5.66 3.55 -8.61
N ALA A 135 -5.85 3.06 -9.84
CA ALA A 135 -5.01 2.00 -10.40
C ALA A 135 -3.52 2.39 -10.43
N PHE A 136 -3.24 3.67 -10.62
CA PHE A 136 -1.89 4.24 -10.52
C PHE A 136 -1.95 5.72 -10.08
N ILE A 137 -0.87 6.19 -9.47
CA ILE A 137 -0.61 7.61 -9.20
C ILE A 137 0.65 7.97 -9.98
N HIS A 138 0.57 9.00 -10.81
CA HIS A 138 1.69 9.51 -11.61
C HIS A 138 2.05 10.92 -11.15
N LEU A 139 3.17 11.05 -10.45
CA LEU A 139 3.76 12.33 -10.08
C LEU A 139 4.74 12.75 -11.17
N GLN A 140 4.36 13.74 -11.96
CA GLN A 140 5.11 14.20 -13.12
C GLN A 140 6.06 15.35 -12.79
N HIS A 141 7.29 15.24 -13.23
CA HIS A 141 8.33 16.28 -13.02
C HIS A 141 8.22 17.49 -13.96
N LYS A 142 7.42 17.41 -15.03
CA LYS A 142 7.35 18.43 -16.09
C LYS A 142 6.93 19.83 -15.62
N ASP A 143 6.22 19.89 -14.52
CA ASP A 143 5.77 21.15 -13.96
C ASP A 143 6.53 21.44 -12.65
N LEU A 144 7.70 22.05 -12.76
CA LEU A 144 8.55 22.41 -11.61
C LEU A 144 7.81 23.23 -10.54
N SER A 145 6.68 23.85 -10.92
CA SER A 145 5.82 24.58 -9.98
C SER A 145 4.85 23.68 -9.22
N THR A 146 4.63 22.44 -9.67
CA THR A 146 3.67 21.48 -9.10
C THR A 146 4.33 20.24 -8.49
N VAL A 147 5.61 19.99 -8.79
CA VAL A 147 6.34 18.87 -8.16
C VAL A 147 6.61 19.18 -6.70
N PRO A 148 6.12 18.37 -5.77
CA PRO A 148 6.39 18.56 -4.36
C PRO A 148 7.91 18.54 -4.09
N GLU A 149 8.40 19.51 -3.30
CA GLU A 149 9.84 19.58 -2.95
C GLU A 149 10.34 18.28 -2.30
N TRP A 150 9.48 17.62 -1.50
CA TRP A 150 9.81 16.36 -0.85
C TRP A 150 10.15 15.26 -1.87
N LEU A 151 9.48 15.23 -3.04
CA LEU A 151 9.75 14.23 -4.07
C LEU A 151 11.12 14.43 -4.69
N GLN A 152 11.47 15.68 -5.02
CA GLN A 152 12.80 16.01 -5.57
C GLN A 152 13.91 15.62 -4.58
N ILE A 153 13.77 16.00 -3.31
CA ILE A 153 14.74 15.70 -2.25
C ILE A 153 14.82 14.18 -2.03
N GLY A 154 13.66 13.51 -1.95
CA GLY A 154 13.57 12.07 -1.74
C GLY A 154 14.22 11.26 -2.86
N LEU A 155 13.93 11.59 -4.12
CA LEU A 155 14.54 10.93 -5.29
C LEU A 155 16.05 11.18 -5.39
N GLN A 156 16.51 12.42 -5.11
CA GLN A 156 17.94 12.71 -5.06
C GLN A 156 18.64 11.90 -3.96
N PHE A 157 18.05 11.81 -2.77
CA PHE A 157 18.61 11.03 -1.67
C PHE A 157 18.65 9.54 -2.00
N LEU A 158 17.56 8.99 -2.56
CA LEU A 158 17.52 7.61 -3.06
C LEU A 158 18.64 7.35 -4.08
N ALA A 159 18.78 8.22 -5.08
CA ALA A 159 19.79 8.08 -6.12
C ALA A 159 21.20 8.07 -5.54
N LEU A 160 21.50 8.90 -4.54
CA LEU A 160 22.80 8.96 -3.87
C LEU A 160 23.06 7.72 -3.00
N GLU A 161 22.05 7.26 -2.25
CA GLU A 161 22.19 6.13 -1.33
C GLU A 161 22.32 4.80 -2.08
N VAL A 162 21.61 4.63 -3.19
CA VAL A 162 21.71 3.44 -4.05
C VAL A 162 23.11 3.30 -4.66
N GLN A 163 23.76 4.42 -5.04
CA GLN A 163 25.09 4.40 -5.65
C GLN A 163 26.22 4.01 -4.69
N ARG A 164 26.01 4.08 -3.39
CA ARG A 164 27.06 3.88 -2.38
C ARG A 164 26.74 2.70 -1.49
N ILE A 165 27.59 1.67 -1.50
CA ILE A 165 27.48 0.55 -0.57
C ILE A 165 28.04 0.97 0.78
N ARG A 166 27.15 1.27 1.75
CA ARG A 166 27.52 1.65 3.11
C ARG A 166 26.77 0.77 4.13
N PRO A 167 27.34 0.49 5.30
CA PRO A 167 26.60 -0.14 6.39
C PRO A 167 25.32 0.67 6.73
N GLY A 168 24.18 -0.01 6.89
CA GLY A 168 22.89 0.62 7.17
C GLY A 168 22.12 1.14 5.96
N ARG A 169 22.69 1.07 4.73
CA ARG A 169 22.03 1.52 3.49
C ARG A 169 20.62 0.94 3.33
N ASP A 170 20.48 -0.37 3.48
CA ASP A 170 19.20 -1.04 3.24
C ASP A 170 18.11 -0.55 4.20
N LYS A 171 18.50 -0.23 5.45
CA LYS A 171 17.56 0.34 6.41
C LYS A 171 17.17 1.79 6.09
N ILE A 172 18.12 2.57 5.60
CA ILE A 172 17.85 3.94 5.11
C ILE A 172 16.88 3.90 3.94
N LEU A 173 17.13 3.02 2.95
CA LEU A 173 16.28 2.88 1.77
C LEU A 173 14.86 2.40 2.14
N ASP A 174 14.73 1.44 3.07
CA ASP A 174 13.45 1.00 3.60
C ASP A 174 12.61 2.17 4.15
N HIS A 175 13.23 3.02 4.96
CA HIS A 175 12.55 4.20 5.50
C HIS A 175 12.24 5.27 4.43
N LEU A 176 13.15 5.51 3.49
CA LEU A 176 12.92 6.46 2.40
C LEU A 176 11.77 6.03 1.49
N VAL A 177 11.71 4.74 1.13
CA VAL A 177 10.59 4.19 0.36
C VAL A 177 9.28 4.38 1.11
N SER A 178 9.26 4.07 2.41
CA SER A 178 8.07 4.26 3.24
C SER A 178 7.61 5.73 3.26
N ILE A 179 8.55 6.68 3.40
CA ILE A 179 8.26 8.12 3.34
C ILE A 179 7.66 8.50 1.99
N LEU A 180 8.28 8.09 0.87
CA LEU A 180 7.79 8.39 -0.47
C LEU A 180 6.38 7.86 -0.71
N LEU A 181 6.10 6.63 -0.26
CA LEU A 181 4.77 6.03 -0.39
C LEU A 181 3.71 6.78 0.43
N ILE A 182 4.05 7.17 1.66
CA ILE A 182 3.17 7.96 2.52
C ILE A 182 2.87 9.32 1.87
N GLU A 183 3.89 10.02 1.36
CA GLU A 183 3.71 11.31 0.72
C GLU A 183 2.91 11.22 -0.58
N CYS A 184 3.10 10.17 -1.40
CA CYS A 184 2.24 9.92 -2.57
C CYS A 184 0.75 9.81 -2.19
N VAL A 185 0.46 9.09 -1.10
CA VAL A 185 -0.92 8.94 -0.63
C VAL A 185 -1.46 10.27 -0.08
N ARG A 186 -0.65 11.04 0.63
CA ARG A 186 -1.03 12.37 1.15
C ARG A 186 -1.36 13.33 0.01
N ASP A 187 -0.46 13.45 -0.97
CA ASP A 187 -0.70 14.31 -2.14
C ASP A 187 -1.98 13.89 -2.89
N TYR A 188 -2.21 12.58 -3.01
CA TYR A 188 -3.45 12.09 -3.60
C TYR A 188 -4.67 12.48 -2.78
N ILE A 189 -4.63 12.36 -1.45
CA ILE A 189 -5.72 12.77 -0.54
C ILE A 189 -5.98 14.27 -0.66
N ASP A 190 -4.93 15.08 -0.69
CA ASP A 190 -5.03 16.54 -0.80
C ASP A 190 -5.61 16.99 -2.16
N ALA A 191 -5.36 16.20 -3.22
CA ALA A 191 -5.92 16.43 -4.55
C ALA A 191 -7.38 15.96 -4.68
N LEU A 192 -7.90 15.16 -3.75
CA LEU A 192 -9.30 14.71 -3.76
C LEU A 192 -10.25 15.88 -3.46
N GLN A 193 -10.84 16.45 -4.52
CA GLN A 193 -11.92 17.41 -4.39
C GLN A 193 -13.26 16.67 -4.28
N ASP A 194 -13.98 16.85 -3.18
CA ASP A 194 -15.37 16.43 -2.95
C ASP A 194 -15.73 14.98 -3.39
N SER A 195 -14.82 14.05 -3.21
CA SER A 195 -15.06 12.67 -3.59
C SER A 195 -15.73 11.89 -2.44
N ASN A 196 -16.73 11.08 -2.74
CA ASN A 196 -17.27 10.05 -1.86
C ASN A 196 -16.26 8.91 -1.62
N ASN A 197 -14.99 9.26 -1.48
CA ASN A 197 -13.91 8.35 -1.20
C ASN A 197 -13.59 8.40 0.31
N TRP A 198 -13.53 7.25 0.96
CA TRP A 198 -13.26 7.19 2.39
C TRP A 198 -11.91 7.84 2.78
N LEU A 199 -10.95 7.94 1.85
CA LEU A 199 -9.69 8.65 2.07
C LEU A 199 -9.92 10.14 2.38
N SER A 200 -10.95 10.75 1.79
CA SER A 200 -11.30 12.14 2.10
C SER A 200 -11.75 12.32 3.55
N ALA A 201 -12.24 11.25 4.20
CA ALA A 201 -12.59 11.29 5.62
C ALA A 201 -11.38 11.44 6.53
N LEU A 202 -10.19 11.03 6.08
CA LEU A 202 -8.95 11.12 6.86
C LEU A 202 -8.47 12.57 7.05
N SER A 203 -8.70 13.41 6.06
CA SER A 203 -8.43 14.86 6.12
C SER A 203 -9.68 15.69 6.49
N HIS A 204 -10.85 15.03 6.62
CA HIS A 204 -12.09 15.75 6.92
C HIS A 204 -12.08 16.36 8.32
N PRO A 205 -12.22 17.70 8.47
CA PRO A 205 -12.05 18.37 9.77
C PRO A 205 -12.93 17.81 10.88
N GLU A 206 -14.12 17.35 10.53
CA GLU A 206 -15.12 16.89 11.48
C GLU A 206 -15.09 15.37 11.75
N LEU A 207 -14.45 14.53 10.89
CA LEU A 207 -14.46 13.06 11.03
C LEU A 207 -13.11 12.45 11.40
N SER A 208 -12.02 13.13 11.09
CA SER A 208 -10.66 12.62 11.29
C SER A 208 -10.39 12.19 12.74
N ASN A 209 -10.94 12.91 13.72
CA ASN A 209 -10.79 12.58 15.15
C ASN A 209 -11.47 11.24 15.50
N ALA A 210 -12.70 11.00 15.03
CA ALA A 210 -13.38 9.73 15.28
C ALA A 210 -12.64 8.56 14.63
N LEU A 211 -12.15 8.72 13.40
CA LEU A 211 -11.35 7.71 12.71
C LEU A 211 -10.04 7.44 13.45
N ALA A 212 -9.34 8.49 13.88
CA ALA A 212 -8.13 8.36 14.70
C ALA A 212 -8.38 7.55 15.97
N LYS A 213 -9.50 7.80 16.65
CA LYS A 213 -9.91 7.06 17.85
C LYS A 213 -10.27 5.61 17.57
N ILE A 214 -11.04 5.33 16.52
CA ILE A 214 -11.38 3.96 16.10
C ILE A 214 -10.12 3.14 15.84
N HIS A 215 -9.16 3.71 15.11
CA HIS A 215 -7.91 3.02 14.77
C HIS A 215 -6.94 2.91 15.94
N ALA A 216 -6.82 3.92 16.81
CA ALA A 216 -5.93 3.88 17.96
C ALA A 216 -6.43 2.97 19.08
N GLU A 217 -7.74 2.93 19.30
CA GLU A 217 -8.36 2.25 20.43
C GLU A 217 -9.53 1.35 19.98
N PRO A 218 -9.29 0.34 19.11
CA PRO A 218 -10.37 -0.47 18.54
C PRO A 218 -11.12 -1.30 19.58
N ALA A 219 -10.48 -1.66 20.69
CA ALA A 219 -11.08 -2.45 21.76
C ALA A 219 -12.06 -1.66 22.63
N GLN A 220 -12.02 -0.34 22.62
CA GLN A 220 -12.92 0.49 23.42
C GLN A 220 -14.39 0.26 23.03
N PRO A 221 -15.33 0.26 24.00
CA PRO A 221 -16.75 0.07 23.72
C PRO A 221 -17.38 1.33 23.14
N TRP A 222 -16.88 1.77 21.99
CA TRP A 222 -17.37 2.94 21.28
C TRP A 222 -18.85 2.82 20.96
N THR A 223 -19.60 3.87 21.23
CA THR A 223 -20.96 4.09 20.77
C THR A 223 -20.98 5.19 19.72
N VAL A 224 -22.11 5.33 19.00
CA VAL A 224 -22.27 6.44 18.04
C VAL A 224 -22.21 7.78 18.76
N GLU A 225 -22.75 7.86 19.97
CA GLU A 225 -22.72 9.03 20.85
C GLU A 225 -21.28 9.40 21.22
N SER A 226 -20.53 8.45 21.76
CA SER A 226 -19.16 8.72 22.22
C SER A 226 -18.21 9.09 21.06
N LEU A 227 -18.43 8.52 19.86
CA LEU A 227 -17.67 8.92 18.66
C LEU A 227 -18.08 10.31 18.16
N ALA A 228 -19.38 10.65 18.22
CA ALA A 228 -19.88 11.99 17.87
C ALA A 228 -19.32 13.09 18.79
N GLU A 229 -19.17 12.78 20.08
CA GLU A 229 -18.55 13.68 21.07
C GLU A 229 -17.08 13.98 20.72
N GLN A 230 -16.30 12.99 20.21
CA GLN A 230 -14.93 13.22 19.75
C GLN A 230 -14.84 14.20 18.57
N CYS A 231 -15.95 14.39 17.88
CA CYS A 231 -16.10 15.28 16.72
C CYS A 231 -16.88 16.56 17.05
N CYS A 232 -17.24 16.80 18.31
CA CYS A 232 -18.08 17.93 18.75
C CYS A 232 -19.43 18.00 17.98
N MET A 233 -20.03 16.84 17.65
CA MET A 233 -21.26 16.72 16.87
C MET A 233 -22.40 16.10 17.66
N SER A 234 -23.65 16.39 17.22
CA SER A 234 -24.78 15.59 17.62
C SER A 234 -24.69 14.18 17.01
N ARG A 235 -25.23 13.19 17.73
CA ARG A 235 -25.29 11.78 17.26
C ARG A 235 -25.81 11.63 15.85
N SER A 236 -26.93 12.31 15.52
CA SER A 236 -27.58 12.21 14.21
C SER A 236 -26.73 12.84 13.09
N LYS A 237 -26.16 14.05 13.32
CA LYS A 237 -25.28 14.71 12.36
C LYS A 237 -24.07 13.83 12.07
N PHE A 238 -23.40 13.32 13.12
CA PHE A 238 -22.25 12.45 13.00
C PHE A 238 -22.56 11.17 12.21
N ALA A 239 -23.62 10.42 12.58
CA ALA A 239 -23.97 9.18 11.91
C ALA A 239 -24.32 9.37 10.42
N THR A 240 -25.03 10.46 10.08
CA THR A 240 -25.36 10.81 8.70
C THR A 240 -24.12 11.15 7.90
N LEU A 241 -23.28 12.07 8.39
CA LEU A 241 -22.05 12.50 7.71
C LEU A 241 -21.07 11.33 7.54
N PHE A 242 -20.87 10.54 8.58
CA PHE A 242 -20.00 9.36 8.55
C PHE A 242 -20.47 8.36 7.48
N SER A 243 -21.78 8.08 7.43
CA SER A 243 -22.33 7.13 6.45
C SER A 243 -22.30 7.67 5.02
N GLN A 244 -22.45 8.98 4.84
CA GLN A 244 -22.35 9.63 3.52
C GLN A 244 -20.94 9.52 2.95
N ILE A 245 -19.91 9.79 3.76
CA ILE A 245 -18.51 9.83 3.29
C ILE A 245 -17.91 8.42 3.23
N LEU A 246 -18.16 7.56 4.23
CA LEU A 246 -17.55 6.25 4.32
C LEU A 246 -18.40 5.10 3.73
N GLY A 247 -19.62 5.38 3.30
CA GLY A 247 -20.52 4.37 2.73
C GLY A 247 -21.02 3.31 3.73
N THR A 248 -20.72 3.49 5.04
CA THR A 248 -21.06 2.52 6.09
C THR A 248 -21.30 3.23 7.42
N SER A 249 -22.06 2.60 8.33
CA SER A 249 -22.30 3.19 9.66
C SER A 249 -21.05 3.14 10.55
N PRO A 250 -20.91 4.05 11.53
CA PRO A 250 -19.72 4.10 12.41
C PRO A 250 -19.41 2.77 13.12
N LEU A 251 -20.43 2.11 13.67
CA LEU A 251 -20.24 0.83 14.37
C LEU A 251 -19.96 -0.33 13.42
N ALA A 252 -20.49 -0.31 12.19
CA ALA A 252 -20.15 -1.31 11.19
C ALA A 252 -18.71 -1.15 10.72
N TYR A 253 -18.23 0.08 10.54
CA TYR A 253 -16.82 0.37 10.24
C TYR A 253 -15.90 -0.13 11.36
N LEU A 254 -16.19 0.21 12.62
CA LEU A 254 -15.44 -0.28 13.79
C LEU A 254 -15.41 -1.82 13.82
N GLN A 255 -16.55 -2.47 13.60
CA GLN A 255 -16.63 -3.93 13.59
C GLN A 255 -15.75 -4.54 12.49
N GLN A 256 -15.80 -4.00 11.28
CA GLN A 256 -14.95 -4.46 10.18
C GLN A 256 -13.47 -4.28 10.49
N HIS A 257 -13.09 -3.15 11.08
CA HIS A 257 -11.71 -2.89 11.49
C HIS A 257 -11.24 -3.89 12.56
N ARG A 258 -12.04 -4.14 13.61
CA ARG A 258 -11.77 -5.18 14.64
C ARG A 258 -11.55 -6.56 14.03
N LEU A 259 -12.38 -6.96 13.07
CA LEU A 259 -12.27 -8.26 12.43
C LEU A 259 -11.03 -8.37 11.53
N ARG A 260 -10.62 -7.28 10.86
CA ARG A 260 -9.36 -7.23 10.10
C ARG A 260 -8.15 -7.39 11.03
N LEU A 261 -8.11 -6.65 12.14
CA LEU A 261 -7.07 -6.79 13.17
C LEU A 261 -7.02 -8.22 13.74
N ALA A 262 -8.18 -8.82 14.00
CA ALA A 262 -8.23 -10.21 14.47
C ALA A 262 -7.66 -11.19 13.44
N ALA A 263 -7.97 -11.01 12.16
CA ALA A 263 -7.42 -11.84 11.09
C ALA A 263 -5.90 -11.68 10.98
N GLN A 264 -5.38 -10.45 11.12
CA GLN A 264 -3.94 -10.16 11.17
C GLN A 264 -3.27 -10.84 12.37
N TYR A 265 -3.83 -10.71 13.57
CA TYR A 265 -3.30 -11.37 14.77
C TYR A 265 -3.27 -12.90 14.63
N MET A 266 -4.31 -13.49 14.04
CA MET A 266 -4.32 -14.93 13.77
C MET A 266 -3.24 -15.35 12.79
N ARG A 267 -3.01 -14.60 11.74
CA ARG A 267 -1.97 -14.86 10.74
C ARG A 267 -0.57 -14.76 11.34
N ASN A 268 -0.37 -13.80 12.23
CA ASN A 268 0.90 -13.61 12.93
C ASN A 268 1.08 -14.54 14.15
N GLY A 269 0.17 -15.51 14.37
CA GLY A 269 0.27 -16.44 15.48
C GLY A 269 0.10 -15.82 16.89
N GLN A 270 -0.50 -14.65 17.00
CA GLN A 270 -0.52 -13.83 18.21
C GLN A 270 -1.68 -14.19 19.15
N GLY A 271 -1.55 -15.30 19.85
CA GLY A 271 -2.48 -15.67 20.93
C GLY A 271 -3.60 -16.65 20.54
N THR A 272 -4.43 -17.03 21.51
CA THR A 272 -5.61 -17.89 21.30
C THR A 272 -6.76 -17.10 20.67
N ILE A 273 -7.77 -17.79 20.12
CA ILE A 273 -8.98 -17.15 19.56
C ILE A 273 -9.66 -16.28 20.61
N GLN A 274 -9.78 -16.78 21.83
CA GLN A 274 -10.36 -16.05 22.95
C GLN A 274 -9.57 -14.78 23.29
N GLN A 275 -8.23 -14.88 23.35
CA GLN A 275 -7.37 -13.70 23.60
C GLN A 275 -7.48 -12.67 22.51
N ILE A 276 -7.51 -13.10 21.25
CA ILE A 276 -7.69 -12.20 20.09
C ILE A 276 -9.07 -11.53 20.16
N ALA A 277 -10.14 -12.27 20.43
CA ALA A 277 -11.49 -11.73 20.58
C ALA A 277 -11.53 -10.58 21.61
N HIS A 278 -10.95 -10.80 22.79
CA HIS A 278 -10.87 -9.76 23.83
C HIS A 278 -9.99 -8.58 23.41
N ARG A 279 -8.84 -8.84 22.79
CA ARG A 279 -7.90 -7.81 22.34
C ARG A 279 -8.51 -6.87 21.31
N VAL A 280 -9.44 -7.35 20.48
CA VAL A 280 -10.16 -6.54 19.50
C VAL A 280 -11.50 -6.02 19.99
N GLY A 281 -11.82 -6.17 21.29
CA GLY A 281 -12.97 -5.57 21.96
C GLY A 281 -14.28 -6.37 21.90
N TYR A 282 -14.20 -7.72 21.79
CA TYR A 282 -15.35 -8.59 21.97
C TYR A 282 -15.41 -9.14 23.39
N ASN A 283 -16.59 -9.07 24.01
CA ASN A 283 -16.79 -9.56 25.37
C ASN A 283 -16.95 -11.10 25.45
N SER A 284 -17.22 -11.75 24.31
CA SER A 284 -17.30 -13.21 24.25
C SER A 284 -16.75 -13.76 22.95
N GLU A 285 -16.13 -14.94 23.03
CA GLU A 285 -15.62 -15.67 21.87
C GLU A 285 -16.76 -16.08 20.92
N THR A 286 -17.96 -16.38 21.46
CA THR A 286 -19.12 -16.75 20.65
C THR A 286 -19.56 -15.59 19.74
N ALA A 287 -19.72 -14.37 20.28
CA ALA A 287 -20.10 -13.20 19.53
C ALA A 287 -19.04 -12.83 18.48
N PHE A 288 -17.75 -12.96 18.86
CA PHE A 288 -16.64 -12.79 17.93
C PHE A 288 -16.71 -13.80 16.79
N SER A 289 -16.84 -15.10 17.08
CA SER A 289 -16.85 -16.17 16.09
C SER A 289 -18.00 -16.04 15.10
N GLN A 290 -19.18 -15.63 15.55
CA GLN A 290 -20.32 -15.36 14.69
C GLN A 290 -20.07 -14.17 13.76
N SER A 291 -19.51 -13.08 14.28
CA SER A 291 -19.18 -11.88 13.49
C SER A 291 -18.07 -12.18 12.47
N PHE A 292 -17.06 -12.92 12.89
CA PHE A 292 -15.95 -13.33 12.04
C PHE A 292 -16.43 -14.26 10.90
N LYS A 293 -17.25 -15.26 11.21
CA LYS A 293 -17.83 -16.16 10.21
C LYS A 293 -18.67 -15.40 9.17
N ARG A 294 -19.43 -14.40 9.62
CA ARG A 294 -20.21 -13.56 8.70
C ARG A 294 -19.32 -12.75 7.75
N GLN A 295 -18.18 -12.24 8.22
CA GLN A 295 -17.24 -11.42 7.43
C GLN A 295 -16.39 -12.28 6.47
N TYR A 296 -15.87 -13.39 6.94
CA TYR A 296 -14.88 -14.23 6.22
C TYR A 296 -15.44 -15.54 5.68
N GLN A 297 -16.74 -15.82 5.87
CA GLN A 297 -17.45 -17.04 5.46
C GLN A 297 -16.87 -18.33 6.07
N MET A 298 -16.01 -18.23 7.09
CA MET A 298 -15.43 -19.34 7.83
C MET A 298 -15.21 -18.98 9.30
N SER A 299 -15.17 -19.99 10.18
CA SER A 299 -14.92 -19.76 11.61
C SER A 299 -13.46 -19.29 11.84
N PRO A 300 -13.16 -18.63 12.97
CA PRO A 300 -11.80 -18.25 13.33
C PRO A 300 -10.83 -19.43 13.36
N SER A 301 -11.28 -20.60 13.86
CA SER A 301 -10.47 -21.83 13.90
C SER A 301 -10.17 -22.35 12.50
N GLN A 302 -11.16 -22.40 11.61
CA GLN A 302 -10.95 -22.77 10.22
C GLN A 302 -10.01 -21.79 9.50
N TYR A 303 -10.18 -20.50 9.74
CA TYR A 303 -9.30 -19.47 9.17
C TYR A 303 -7.84 -19.69 9.58
N ARG A 304 -7.59 -19.92 10.88
CA ARG A 304 -6.25 -20.19 11.42
C ARG A 304 -5.64 -21.47 10.83
N ASN A 305 -6.43 -22.56 10.74
CA ASN A 305 -5.95 -23.83 10.20
C ASN A 305 -5.59 -23.72 8.70
N ASN A 306 -6.32 -22.92 7.94
CA ASN A 306 -6.00 -22.66 6.54
C ASN A 306 -4.71 -21.87 6.33
N LEU A 307 -4.26 -21.11 7.34
CA LEU A 307 -2.98 -20.39 7.29
C LEU A 307 -1.79 -21.35 7.54
N ASN A 308 -1.98 -22.44 8.29
CA ASN A 308 -0.96 -23.44 8.63
C ASN A 308 -1.37 -24.84 8.14
N PRO A 309 -1.34 -25.11 6.82
CA PRO A 309 -1.79 -26.40 6.30
C PRO A 309 -0.88 -27.59 6.67
N THR A 310 0.27 -27.38 7.30
CA THR A 310 1.31 -28.41 7.48
C THR A 310 1.29 -29.15 8.83
N GLU A 311 0.44 -28.79 9.79
CA GLU A 311 0.44 -29.47 11.10
C GLU A 311 -0.58 -30.62 11.28
N ASN A 312 -1.44 -30.89 10.29
CA ASN A 312 -2.50 -31.91 10.41
C ASN A 312 -2.30 -33.15 9.52
N THR A 313 -1.07 -33.56 9.25
CA THR A 313 -0.77 -34.86 8.64
C THR A 313 0.08 -35.71 9.59
N HIS A 314 -0.52 -36.22 10.66
CA HIS A 314 -0.11 -37.46 11.25
C HIS A 314 -1.36 -38.31 11.55
N PRO A 315 -1.37 -39.55 11.06
CA PRO A 315 -2.42 -40.55 11.35
C PRO A 315 -2.40 -41.00 12.79
#